data_68aa3c890bef37ce988bdf8fce7ce7ff
#
_entry.id   68aa3c890bef37ce988bdf8fce7ce7ff
#
_cell.length_a   1.000
_cell.length_b   1.000
_cell.length_c   1.000
_cell.angle_alpha   90.00
_cell.angle_beta   90.00
_cell.angle_gamma   90.00
#
_symmetry.space_group_name_H-M   'P 1'
#
loop_
_entity.id
_entity.type
_entity.pdbx_description
1 polymer ?
#
loop_
_entity_poly.entity_id
_entity_poly.type
_entity_poly.pdbx_seq_one_letter_code
_entity_poly.pdbx_strand_id
1 'polypeptide(L)'
;GRVRELLTTTDYLQPKSRVNEMVNNFIDPGLEDLCVSRTSFSWGVPVDFDPGHVVYVWVDALFNYTTALGFMNEKYHDYEKYWPADVHFVGKEIVRFHSIIWPAMLMSMGMPLPKHVYGHGWLVMDGGKMSKSKGNVVDPYILAEKFGVDALRFFLLRTFPFGSDGNFSNELLINTINIDLANDLGNLVSRTTAMVEKYFGGTLPEAREAGEADESLISMLSGLRDRYEAQMEKFQFQNGLDEIFKCIQRANKYIDETMPWALAKDEANKPRLASVMYNLLETIRICTTLLLPFIPASCEKIFAQIGADAAVQTWDKANVWGALSQTACVHKGEAIFPRIDAAKALAELAELEAEQKK
;
A
#
# COMPACT_ATOMS: atom_id res chain seq x y z
N GLY A 1 22.74 15.56 22.94
CA GLY A 1 22.68 14.29 23.72
C GLY A 1 21.37 13.56 23.52
N ARG A 2 20.25 14.08 24.04
CA ARG A 2 18.94 13.40 24.08
C ARG A 2 18.41 12.97 22.71
N VAL A 3 18.50 13.81 21.66
CA VAL A 3 18.06 13.46 20.30
C VAL A 3 18.93 12.35 19.72
N ARG A 4 20.26 12.40 19.94
CA ARG A 4 21.15 11.33 19.49
C ARG A 4 20.80 9.99 20.14
N GLU A 5 20.57 10.00 21.43
CA GLU A 5 20.14 8.80 22.18
C GLU A 5 18.82 8.25 21.60
N LEU A 6 17.80 9.10 21.40
CA LEU A 6 16.54 8.71 20.79
C LEU A 6 16.75 7.99 19.44
N LEU A 7 17.57 8.55 18.55
CA LEU A 7 17.80 7.98 17.22
C LEU A 7 18.62 6.69 17.24
N THR A 8 19.56 6.53 18.19
CA THR A 8 20.50 5.41 18.19
C THR A 8 20.07 4.23 19.05
N THR A 9 19.19 4.44 20.04
CA THR A 9 18.80 3.40 21.00
C THR A 9 17.35 2.93 20.82
N THR A 10 16.59 3.59 19.97
CA THR A 10 15.19 3.22 19.70
C THR A 10 14.94 3.04 18.18
N ASP A 11 13.75 2.65 17.83
CA ASP A 11 13.25 2.54 16.45
C ASP A 11 12.47 3.80 16.01
N TYR A 12 12.67 4.91 16.70
CA TYR A 12 12.00 6.18 16.42
C TYR A 12 12.13 6.62 14.97
N LEU A 13 13.33 6.52 14.37
CA LEU A 13 13.59 6.86 12.97
C LEU A 13 13.81 5.62 12.11
N GLN A 14 13.06 5.52 11.02
CA GLN A 14 13.15 4.45 10.04
C GLN A 14 13.19 4.99 8.61
N PRO A 15 13.78 4.25 7.65
CA PRO A 15 14.62 3.06 7.85
C PRO A 15 15.97 3.41 8.52
N LYS A 16 16.68 2.40 8.99
CA LYS A 16 17.93 2.58 9.74
C LYS A 16 19.01 3.36 8.98
N SER A 17 18.97 3.35 7.65
CA SER A 17 19.86 4.17 6.81
C SER A 17 19.69 5.68 7.09
N ARG A 18 18.46 6.13 7.44
CA ARG A 18 18.19 7.53 7.80
C ARG A 18 18.78 7.89 9.16
N VAL A 19 18.84 6.94 10.09
CA VAL A 19 19.52 7.15 11.39
C VAL A 19 21.00 7.46 11.15
N ASN A 20 21.68 6.64 10.35
CA ASN A 20 23.09 6.85 10.03
C ASN A 20 23.33 8.19 9.34
N GLU A 21 22.44 8.56 8.40
CA GLU A 21 22.51 9.84 7.71
C GLU A 21 22.35 11.03 8.69
N MET A 22 21.38 10.99 9.57
CA MET A 22 21.11 12.07 10.54
C MET A 22 22.23 12.18 11.58
N VAL A 23 22.72 11.06 12.08
CA VAL A 23 23.78 11.05 13.09
C VAL A 23 25.10 11.53 12.48
N ASN A 24 25.53 10.94 11.37
CA ASN A 24 26.86 11.24 10.79
C ASN A 24 26.95 12.63 10.16
N ASN A 25 25.86 13.09 9.53
CA ASN A 25 25.91 14.33 8.76
C ASN A 25 25.48 15.57 9.56
N PHE A 26 24.74 15.41 10.66
CA PHE A 26 24.19 16.53 11.41
C PHE A 26 24.51 16.50 12.90
N ILE A 27 24.37 15.37 13.58
CA ILE A 27 24.50 15.33 15.05
C ILE A 27 25.95 15.25 15.49
N ASP A 28 26.74 14.32 14.93
CA ASP A 28 28.12 14.09 15.34
C ASP A 28 29.08 15.24 14.95
N PRO A 29 28.89 15.93 13.79
CA PRO A 29 29.62 17.17 13.51
C PRO A 29 29.28 18.34 14.44
N GLY A 30 28.17 18.29 15.16
CA GLY A 30 27.63 19.35 15.99
C GLY A 30 26.42 20.03 15.36
N LEU A 31 25.40 20.27 16.18
CA LEU A 31 24.23 21.03 15.76
C LEU A 31 24.51 22.53 16.01
N GLU A 32 24.18 23.33 15.01
CA GLU A 32 24.19 24.79 15.12
C GLU A 32 22.86 25.33 15.62
N ASP A 33 22.84 26.55 16.17
CA ASP A 33 21.63 27.25 16.53
C ASP A 33 20.73 27.46 15.31
N LEU A 34 19.44 27.17 15.46
CA LEU A 34 18.46 27.37 14.41
C LEU A 34 17.71 28.69 14.63
N CYS A 35 17.80 29.61 13.68
CA CYS A 35 16.95 30.78 13.70
C CYS A 35 15.48 30.43 13.56
N VAL A 36 14.67 30.76 14.56
CA VAL A 36 13.22 30.47 14.60
C VAL A 36 12.37 31.59 13.99
N SER A 37 12.99 32.68 13.57
CA SER A 37 12.34 33.82 12.89
C SER A 37 13.13 34.29 11.69
N ARG A 38 12.53 35.12 10.83
CA ARG A 38 13.09 35.65 9.60
C ARG A 38 12.79 37.16 9.48
N THR A 39 13.76 37.92 8.91
CA THR A 39 13.63 39.35 8.61
C THR A 39 13.72 39.67 7.12
N SER A 40 14.02 38.64 6.28
CA SER A 40 14.25 38.81 4.84
C SER A 40 12.98 39.14 4.03
N PHE A 41 11.81 38.99 4.63
CA PHE A 41 10.50 39.29 4.05
C PHE A 41 9.51 39.58 5.19
N SER A 42 8.40 40.25 4.86
CA SER A 42 7.36 40.63 5.82
C SER A 42 6.10 39.76 5.78
N TRP A 43 5.99 38.85 4.80
CA TRP A 43 4.85 37.96 4.70
C TRP A 43 5.04 36.75 5.64
N GLY A 44 4.08 36.52 6.52
CA GLY A 44 4.11 35.40 7.49
C GLY A 44 3.46 35.78 8.82
N VAL A 45 3.57 34.90 9.81
CA VAL A 45 3.11 35.17 11.17
C VAL A 45 4.10 36.12 11.85
N PRO A 46 3.67 37.33 12.26
CA PRO A 46 4.57 38.28 12.93
C PRO A 46 4.98 37.77 14.31
N VAL A 47 6.18 38.15 14.74
CA VAL A 47 6.68 37.87 16.09
C VAL A 47 6.36 39.09 16.96
N ASP A 48 5.40 39.00 17.87
CA ASP A 48 4.86 40.10 18.64
C ASP A 48 5.90 40.80 19.51
N PHE A 49 6.84 40.05 20.08
CA PHE A 49 7.89 40.56 20.95
C PHE A 49 9.18 41.03 20.19
N ASP A 50 9.22 40.82 18.86
CA ASP A 50 10.36 41.24 18.03
C ASP A 50 9.86 41.80 16.68
N PRO A 51 9.45 43.08 16.67
CA PRO A 51 8.86 43.71 15.48
C PRO A 51 9.78 43.68 14.26
N GLY A 52 9.23 43.31 13.11
CA GLY A 52 9.96 43.13 11.86
C GLY A 52 10.41 41.72 11.60
N HIS A 53 10.21 40.79 12.55
CA HIS A 53 10.42 39.36 12.39
C HIS A 53 9.11 38.64 12.07
N VAL A 54 9.19 37.59 11.24
CA VAL A 54 8.13 36.60 11.02
C VAL A 54 8.60 35.22 11.44
N VAL A 55 7.68 34.41 11.91
CA VAL A 55 7.99 33.04 12.35
C VAL A 55 8.59 32.21 11.22
N TYR A 56 9.64 31.45 11.52
CA TYR A 56 10.26 30.54 10.56
C TYR A 56 9.30 29.40 10.18
N VAL A 57 9.15 29.18 8.88
CA VAL A 57 8.18 28.23 8.31
C VAL A 57 8.22 26.82 8.96
N TRP A 58 9.37 26.32 9.37
CA TRP A 58 9.47 25.01 9.98
C TRP A 58 8.98 24.97 11.42
N VAL A 59 8.99 26.09 12.14
CA VAL A 59 8.33 26.16 13.46
C VAL A 59 6.83 26.05 13.30
N ASP A 60 6.25 26.83 12.38
CA ASP A 60 4.83 26.77 12.05
C ASP A 60 4.42 25.39 11.51
N ALA A 61 5.14 24.89 10.49
CA ALA A 61 4.83 23.60 9.85
C ALA A 61 4.88 22.41 10.80
N LEU A 62 5.82 22.37 11.74
CA LEU A 62 5.94 21.25 12.69
C LEU A 62 4.85 21.30 13.77
N PHE A 63 4.51 22.50 14.27
CA PHE A 63 3.43 22.65 15.24
C PHE A 63 2.05 22.38 14.65
N ASN A 64 1.89 22.44 13.33
CA ASN A 64 0.63 22.07 12.67
C ASN A 64 0.12 20.67 13.10
N TYR A 65 1.00 19.71 13.34
CA TYR A 65 0.62 18.36 13.79
C TYR A 65 -0.14 18.37 15.13
N THR A 66 0.12 19.29 16.00
CA THR A 66 -0.53 19.39 17.30
C THR A 66 -1.66 20.43 17.31
N THR A 67 -1.48 21.57 16.66
CA THR A 67 -2.50 22.62 16.61
C THR A 67 -3.72 22.24 15.81
N ALA A 68 -3.57 21.45 14.75
CA ALA A 68 -4.69 20.87 14.01
C ALA A 68 -5.56 19.91 14.84
N LEU A 69 -4.99 19.35 15.89
CA LEU A 69 -5.72 18.48 16.85
C LEU A 69 -6.33 19.28 18.02
N GLY A 70 -6.03 20.56 18.14
CA GLY A 70 -6.58 21.41 19.21
C GLY A 70 -5.61 21.75 20.33
N PHE A 71 -4.30 21.46 20.17
CA PHE A 71 -3.32 21.87 21.19
C PHE A 71 -3.29 23.41 21.33
N MET A 72 -3.54 23.90 22.55
CA MET A 72 -3.61 25.33 22.91
C MET A 72 -4.60 26.15 22.05
N ASN A 73 -5.68 25.54 21.55
CA ASN A 73 -6.76 26.24 20.87
C ASN A 73 -8.13 25.62 21.23
N GLU A 74 -9.19 26.39 21.06
CA GLU A 74 -10.56 25.98 21.37
C GLU A 74 -11.34 25.48 20.15
N LYS A 75 -10.72 25.45 18.96
CA LYS A 75 -11.38 25.10 17.72
C LYS A 75 -11.51 23.59 17.54
N TYR A 76 -10.51 22.83 17.99
CA TYR A 76 -10.45 21.38 17.87
C TYR A 76 -10.19 20.74 19.23
N HIS A 77 -10.67 19.50 19.46
CA HIS A 77 -10.62 18.84 20.77
C HIS A 77 -10.09 17.40 20.68
N ASP A 78 -9.30 17.11 19.63
CA ASP A 78 -8.84 15.76 19.33
C ASP A 78 -7.41 15.48 19.82
N TYR A 79 -6.73 16.47 20.44
CA TYR A 79 -5.34 16.35 20.85
C TYR A 79 -5.11 15.17 21.80
N GLU A 80 -5.88 15.06 22.86
CA GLU A 80 -5.75 13.98 23.85
C GLU A 80 -6.05 12.58 23.27
N LYS A 81 -6.78 12.52 22.17
CA LYS A 81 -7.16 11.28 21.52
C LYS A 81 -6.10 10.80 20.52
N TYR A 82 -5.50 11.71 19.76
CA TYR A 82 -4.65 11.36 18.60
C TYR A 82 -3.18 11.72 18.79
N TRP A 83 -2.82 12.47 19.82
CA TRP A 83 -1.43 12.73 20.13
C TRP A 83 -0.94 11.87 21.31
N PRO A 84 0.24 11.26 21.26
CA PRO A 84 1.24 11.35 20.17
C PRO A 84 0.86 10.54 18.95
N ALA A 85 1.29 11.02 17.77
CA ALA A 85 1.12 10.30 16.52
C ALA A 85 1.85 8.94 16.55
N ASP A 86 1.24 7.90 15.98
CA ASP A 86 1.88 6.60 15.86
C ASP A 86 3.06 6.66 14.87
N VAL A 87 2.87 7.37 13.75
CA VAL A 87 3.90 7.51 12.73
C VAL A 87 3.78 8.85 11.99
N HIS A 88 4.92 9.49 11.73
CA HIS A 88 5.07 10.54 10.72
C HIS A 88 5.69 9.95 9.47
N PHE A 89 4.93 9.83 8.39
CA PHE A 89 5.46 9.48 7.06
C PHE A 89 5.90 10.75 6.35
N VAL A 90 7.17 10.83 6.01
CA VAL A 90 7.78 12.02 5.40
C VAL A 90 8.74 11.64 4.26
N GLY A 91 8.87 12.51 3.27
CA GLY A 91 9.93 12.38 2.27
C GLY A 91 11.31 12.53 2.91
N LYS A 92 12.29 11.83 2.37
CA LYS A 92 13.65 11.83 2.92
C LYS A 92 14.27 13.22 3.02
N GLU A 93 13.84 14.18 2.20
CA GLU A 93 14.32 15.56 2.18
C GLU A 93 13.98 16.38 3.42
N ILE A 94 12.91 15.97 4.14
CA ILE A 94 12.46 16.66 5.35
C ILE A 94 12.65 15.84 6.63
N VAL A 95 13.34 14.68 6.52
CA VAL A 95 13.63 13.81 7.67
C VAL A 95 14.37 14.56 8.78
N ARG A 96 15.32 15.44 8.43
CA ARG A 96 16.07 16.23 9.41
C ARG A 96 15.14 17.04 10.33
N PHE A 97 14.12 17.67 9.75
CA PHE A 97 13.17 18.46 10.52
C PHE A 97 12.31 17.61 11.47
N HIS A 98 11.91 16.43 11.02
CA HIS A 98 11.03 15.54 11.78
C HIS A 98 11.75 14.65 12.80
N SER A 99 13.03 14.35 12.55
CA SER A 99 13.81 13.47 13.43
C SER A 99 14.79 14.18 14.36
N ILE A 100 15.16 15.44 14.07
CA ILE A 100 16.07 16.23 14.90
C ILE A 100 15.35 17.43 15.50
N ILE A 101 14.81 18.32 14.66
CA ILE A 101 14.24 19.60 15.11
C ILE A 101 12.93 19.37 15.88
N TRP A 102 12.00 18.60 15.32
CA TRP A 102 10.71 18.35 15.92
C TRP A 102 10.81 17.69 17.30
N PRO A 103 11.53 16.57 17.47
CA PRO A 103 11.70 16.00 18.82
C PRO A 103 12.46 16.94 19.78
N ALA A 104 13.40 17.75 19.30
CA ALA A 104 14.08 18.72 20.16
C ALA A 104 13.10 19.79 20.68
N MET A 105 12.21 20.31 19.83
CA MET A 105 11.16 21.27 20.23
C MET A 105 10.20 20.64 21.23
N LEU A 106 9.67 19.45 20.95
CA LEU A 106 8.76 18.72 21.84
C LEU A 106 9.41 18.42 23.19
N MET A 107 10.65 17.97 23.21
CA MET A 107 11.42 17.71 24.44
C MET A 107 11.63 18.99 25.27
N SER A 108 11.84 20.14 24.60
CA SER A 108 11.99 21.43 25.27
C SER A 108 10.70 21.87 25.95
N MET A 109 9.56 21.55 25.37
CA MET A 109 8.24 21.86 25.90
C MET A 109 7.70 20.79 26.87
N GLY A 110 8.41 19.68 27.08
CA GLY A 110 7.94 18.57 27.89
C GLY A 110 6.77 17.81 27.27
N MET A 111 6.60 17.90 25.95
CA MET A 111 5.52 17.21 25.23
C MET A 111 5.88 15.78 24.82
N PRO A 112 4.89 14.89 24.72
CA PRO A 112 5.12 13.54 24.21
C PRO A 112 5.65 13.57 22.77
N LEU A 113 6.56 12.64 22.45
CA LEU A 113 7.10 12.47 21.09
C LEU A 113 6.19 11.55 20.27
N PRO A 114 6.12 11.72 18.92
CA PRO A 114 5.61 10.69 18.04
C PRO A 114 6.31 9.36 18.28
N LYS A 115 5.63 8.24 18.03
CA LYS A 115 6.25 6.93 18.24
C LYS A 115 7.32 6.65 17.19
N HIS A 116 7.03 6.96 15.91
CA HIS A 116 7.94 6.73 14.80
C HIS A 116 7.96 7.88 13.80
N VAL A 117 9.10 8.07 13.15
CA VAL A 117 9.27 8.86 11.92
C VAL A 117 9.79 7.94 10.83
N TYR A 118 9.10 7.89 9.70
CA TYR A 118 9.50 7.09 8.54
C TYR A 118 9.85 7.98 7.35
N GLY A 119 11.13 7.95 6.94
CA GLY A 119 11.63 8.72 5.80
C GLY A 119 11.63 7.90 4.52
N HIS A 120 10.59 8.03 3.68
CA HIS A 120 10.52 7.33 2.40
C HIS A 120 11.43 7.95 1.33
N GLY A 121 11.79 7.14 0.31
CA GLY A 121 12.58 7.57 -0.83
C GLY A 121 11.81 8.44 -1.83
N TRP A 122 12.50 8.93 -2.83
CA TRP A 122 11.92 9.68 -3.94
C TRP A 122 11.51 8.74 -5.08
N LEU A 123 10.48 9.15 -5.81
CA LEU A 123 10.32 8.70 -7.19
C LEU A 123 11.23 9.53 -8.07
N VAL A 124 12.09 8.85 -8.81
CA VAL A 124 13.01 9.45 -9.77
C VAL A 124 12.67 8.94 -11.17
N MET A 125 13.05 9.69 -12.19
CA MET A 125 12.91 9.32 -13.59
C MET A 125 14.29 9.41 -14.24
N ASP A 126 14.69 8.36 -14.96
CA ASP A 126 16.01 8.25 -15.60
C ASP A 126 17.19 8.53 -14.64
N GLY A 127 17.05 8.02 -13.40
CA GLY A 127 18.05 8.21 -12.34
C GLY A 127 18.16 9.62 -11.79
N GLY A 128 17.27 10.54 -12.18
CA GLY A 128 17.27 11.93 -11.75
C GLY A 128 15.98 12.35 -11.02
N LYS A 129 16.09 13.39 -10.18
CA LYS A 129 14.93 13.99 -9.50
C LYS A 129 13.95 14.57 -10.53
N MET A 130 12.66 14.27 -10.38
CA MET A 130 11.60 14.89 -11.15
C MET A 130 11.57 16.40 -10.91
N SER A 131 11.44 17.17 -11.98
CA SER A 131 11.39 18.63 -11.92
C SER A 131 10.52 19.19 -13.05
N LYS A 132 9.62 20.10 -12.72
CA LYS A 132 8.79 20.80 -13.70
C LYS A 132 9.64 21.52 -14.77
N SER A 133 10.78 22.09 -14.38
CA SER A 133 11.70 22.78 -15.30
C SER A 133 12.41 21.82 -16.29
N LYS A 134 12.54 20.54 -15.95
CA LYS A 134 13.10 19.51 -16.83
C LYS A 134 12.04 18.82 -17.69
N GLY A 135 10.76 19.05 -17.41
CA GLY A 135 9.65 18.41 -18.12
C GLY A 135 9.57 16.90 -17.93
N ASN A 136 10.18 16.37 -16.86
CA ASN A 136 10.20 14.95 -16.51
C ASN A 136 9.31 14.64 -15.28
N VAL A 137 8.18 15.33 -15.17
CA VAL A 137 7.20 15.10 -14.09
C VAL A 137 6.10 14.19 -14.61
N VAL A 138 5.84 13.13 -13.86
CA VAL A 138 4.69 12.26 -14.09
C VAL A 138 3.45 12.89 -13.46
N ASP A 139 2.39 13.03 -14.24
CA ASP A 139 1.10 13.46 -13.73
C ASP A 139 0.30 12.27 -13.23
N PRO A 140 0.10 12.14 -11.90
CA PRO A 140 -0.63 11.00 -11.35
C PRO A 140 -2.11 10.98 -11.74
N TYR A 141 -2.70 12.13 -12.10
CA TYR A 141 -4.09 12.19 -12.56
C TYR A 141 -4.28 11.51 -13.91
N ILE A 142 -3.38 11.78 -14.88
CA ILE A 142 -3.39 11.10 -16.19
C ILE A 142 -3.26 9.59 -16.02
N LEU A 143 -2.33 9.15 -15.17
CA LEU A 143 -2.15 7.72 -14.92
C LEU A 143 -3.37 7.09 -14.24
N ALA A 144 -3.97 7.79 -13.28
CA ALA A 144 -5.16 7.32 -12.57
C ALA A 144 -6.40 7.27 -13.48
N GLU A 145 -6.58 8.25 -14.37
CA GLU A 145 -7.66 8.25 -15.35
C GLU A 145 -7.50 7.11 -16.37
N LYS A 146 -6.27 6.86 -16.82
CA LYS A 146 -5.98 5.85 -17.84
C LYS A 146 -6.01 4.43 -17.31
N PHE A 147 -5.43 4.16 -16.14
CA PHE A 147 -5.22 2.81 -15.61
C PHE A 147 -6.07 2.50 -14.38
N GLY A 148 -6.72 3.51 -13.82
CA GLY A 148 -7.45 3.40 -12.55
C GLY A 148 -6.59 3.72 -11.33
N VAL A 149 -7.23 4.29 -10.31
CA VAL A 149 -6.56 4.68 -9.04
C VAL A 149 -5.95 3.46 -8.35
N ASP A 150 -6.65 2.35 -8.30
CA ASP A 150 -6.18 1.13 -7.63
C ASP A 150 -4.91 0.56 -8.27
N ALA A 151 -4.82 0.58 -9.60
CA ALA A 151 -3.63 0.11 -10.31
C ALA A 151 -2.41 0.98 -10.02
N LEU A 152 -2.58 2.30 -9.96
CA LEU A 152 -1.52 3.23 -9.61
C LEU A 152 -1.08 3.07 -8.14
N ARG A 153 -2.03 2.96 -7.19
CA ARG A 153 -1.75 2.69 -5.77
C ARG A 153 -0.96 1.40 -5.60
N PHE A 154 -1.43 0.34 -6.23
CA PHE A 154 -0.75 -0.97 -6.21
C PHE A 154 0.69 -0.85 -6.72
N PHE A 155 0.88 -0.26 -7.90
CA PHE A 155 2.20 -0.07 -8.50
C PHE A 155 3.18 0.64 -7.55
N LEU A 156 2.77 1.76 -6.94
CA LEU A 156 3.63 2.54 -6.05
C LEU A 156 4.07 1.77 -4.80
N LEU A 157 3.20 0.93 -4.26
CA LEU A 157 3.48 0.15 -3.04
C LEU A 157 4.10 -1.22 -3.34
N ARG A 158 3.96 -1.70 -4.57
CA ARG A 158 4.45 -3.01 -5.02
C ARG A 158 5.86 -2.96 -5.59
N THR A 159 6.16 -1.91 -6.34
CA THR A 159 7.35 -1.91 -7.21
C THR A 159 8.60 -1.44 -6.50
N PHE A 160 8.47 -0.50 -5.56
CA PHE A 160 9.61 0.14 -4.92
C PHE A 160 9.73 -0.25 -3.46
N PRO A 161 10.93 -0.66 -2.98
CA PRO A 161 11.16 -0.85 -1.55
C PRO A 161 10.90 0.46 -0.82
N PHE A 162 9.94 0.46 0.11
CA PHE A 162 9.59 1.66 0.87
C PHE A 162 10.78 2.09 1.73
N GLY A 163 11.23 3.34 1.54
CA GLY A 163 12.46 3.87 2.19
C GLY A 163 13.65 4.05 1.23
N SER A 164 13.60 3.45 0.04
CA SER A 164 14.59 3.63 -1.03
C SER A 164 14.02 4.46 -2.18
N ASP A 165 14.88 5.06 -3.00
CA ASP A 165 14.45 5.75 -4.21
C ASP A 165 13.94 4.74 -5.23
N GLY A 166 12.85 5.07 -5.92
CA GLY A 166 12.24 4.26 -6.97
C GLY A 166 12.37 4.92 -8.34
N ASN A 167 12.93 4.20 -9.32
CA ASN A 167 13.00 4.69 -10.70
C ASN A 167 11.70 4.34 -11.43
N PHE A 168 10.90 5.37 -11.68
CA PHE A 168 9.63 5.24 -12.38
C PHE A 168 9.84 5.17 -13.90
N SER A 169 9.09 4.31 -14.58
CA SER A 169 8.83 4.40 -16.01
C SER A 169 7.41 3.93 -16.35
N ASN A 170 6.86 4.43 -17.44
CA ASN A 170 5.55 4.02 -17.94
C ASN A 170 5.52 2.52 -18.30
N GLU A 171 6.64 2.00 -18.84
CA GLU A 171 6.80 0.57 -19.14
C GLU A 171 6.73 -0.28 -17.87
N LEU A 172 7.39 0.16 -16.80
CA LEU A 172 7.39 -0.56 -15.53
C LEU A 172 5.99 -0.59 -14.91
N LEU A 173 5.26 0.52 -14.97
CA LEU A 173 3.86 0.60 -14.54
C LEU A 173 2.97 -0.39 -15.31
N ILE A 174 3.01 -0.34 -16.65
CA ILE A 174 2.19 -1.21 -17.50
C ILE A 174 2.55 -2.69 -17.28
N ASN A 175 3.84 -3.02 -17.19
CA ASN A 175 4.29 -4.38 -16.92
C ASN A 175 3.82 -4.90 -15.55
N THR A 176 3.90 -4.08 -14.49
CA THR A 176 3.40 -4.45 -13.17
C THR A 176 1.89 -4.71 -13.19
N ILE A 177 1.11 -3.84 -13.86
CA ILE A 177 -0.33 -4.05 -14.02
C ILE A 177 -0.62 -5.34 -14.78
N ASN A 178 0.06 -5.57 -15.90
CA ASN A 178 -0.17 -6.75 -16.73
C ASN A 178 0.23 -8.06 -16.06
N ILE A 179 1.34 -8.09 -15.33
CA ILE A 179 1.85 -9.31 -14.69
C ILE A 179 1.06 -9.59 -13.41
N ASP A 180 1.10 -8.68 -12.46
CA ASP A 180 0.57 -8.95 -11.12
C ASP A 180 -0.97 -8.83 -11.09
N LEU A 181 -1.51 -7.72 -11.62
CA LEU A 181 -2.95 -7.48 -11.51
C LEU A 181 -3.77 -8.19 -12.59
N ALA A 182 -3.35 -8.16 -13.85
CA ALA A 182 -4.14 -8.79 -14.93
C ALA A 182 -3.89 -10.30 -15.02
N ASN A 183 -2.63 -10.74 -15.10
CA ASN A 183 -2.33 -12.17 -15.28
C ASN A 183 -2.45 -12.98 -13.99
N ASP A 184 -1.98 -12.47 -12.85
CA ASP A 184 -2.04 -13.26 -11.62
C ASP A 184 -3.42 -13.15 -10.96
N LEU A 185 -3.78 -11.96 -10.44
CA LEU A 185 -5.02 -11.77 -9.68
C LEU A 185 -6.27 -11.79 -10.58
N GLY A 186 -6.29 -10.99 -11.64
CA GLY A 186 -7.46 -10.85 -12.53
C GLY A 186 -7.80 -12.16 -13.24
N ASN A 187 -6.79 -12.88 -13.72
CA ASN A 187 -6.97 -14.18 -14.35
C ASN A 187 -7.48 -15.24 -13.35
N LEU A 188 -6.94 -15.27 -12.11
CA LEU A 188 -7.44 -16.18 -11.07
C LEU A 188 -8.93 -15.96 -10.80
N VAL A 189 -9.35 -14.71 -10.59
CA VAL A 189 -10.76 -14.36 -10.37
C VAL A 189 -11.63 -14.74 -11.55
N SER A 190 -11.26 -14.30 -12.76
CA SER A 190 -12.02 -14.54 -13.99
C SER A 190 -12.18 -16.04 -14.31
N ARG A 191 -11.08 -16.83 -14.22
CA ARG A 191 -11.13 -18.28 -14.46
C ARG A 191 -11.99 -18.98 -13.45
N THR A 192 -11.84 -18.65 -12.16
CA THR A 192 -12.59 -19.30 -11.08
C THR A 192 -14.09 -19.02 -11.23
N THR A 193 -14.48 -17.77 -11.35
CA THR A 193 -15.90 -17.38 -11.48
C THR A 193 -16.54 -17.99 -12.73
N ALA A 194 -15.84 -17.95 -13.88
CA ALA A 194 -16.32 -18.56 -15.11
C ALA A 194 -16.50 -20.08 -15.01
N MET A 195 -15.61 -20.78 -14.30
CA MET A 195 -15.73 -22.23 -14.08
C MET A 195 -16.88 -22.56 -13.13
N VAL A 196 -17.10 -21.79 -12.07
CA VAL A 196 -18.25 -21.98 -11.17
C VAL A 196 -19.56 -21.77 -11.91
N GLU A 197 -19.68 -20.71 -12.72
CA GLU A 197 -20.87 -20.54 -13.56
C GLU A 197 -21.08 -21.66 -14.55
N LYS A 198 -20.03 -22.03 -15.27
CA LYS A 198 -20.09 -23.05 -16.31
C LYS A 198 -20.47 -24.43 -15.77
N TYR A 199 -19.90 -24.85 -14.64
CA TYR A 199 -20.03 -26.21 -14.14
C TYR A 199 -21.14 -26.37 -13.09
N PHE A 200 -21.51 -25.28 -12.41
CA PHE A 200 -22.46 -25.29 -11.30
C PHE A 200 -23.59 -24.27 -11.41
N GLY A 201 -23.70 -23.54 -12.52
CA GLY A 201 -24.72 -22.50 -12.69
C GLY A 201 -24.61 -21.34 -11.70
N GLY A 202 -23.38 -21.08 -11.21
CA GLY A 202 -23.08 -19.98 -10.29
C GLY A 202 -23.18 -20.35 -8.80
N THR A 203 -23.71 -21.52 -8.43
CA THR A 203 -23.85 -21.90 -7.01
C THR A 203 -23.22 -23.26 -6.75
N LEU A 204 -22.25 -23.31 -5.83
CA LEU A 204 -21.60 -24.55 -5.48
C LEU A 204 -22.54 -25.47 -4.67
N PRO A 205 -22.55 -26.80 -4.93
CA PRO A 205 -23.23 -27.76 -4.05
C PRO A 205 -22.48 -27.89 -2.72
N GLU A 206 -23.16 -28.43 -1.69
CA GLU A 206 -22.51 -28.68 -0.39
C GLU A 206 -21.54 -29.88 -0.40
N ALA A 207 -21.80 -30.87 -1.26
CA ALA A 207 -20.97 -32.08 -1.35
C ALA A 207 -19.53 -31.74 -1.76
N ARG A 208 -18.57 -32.21 -0.97
CA ARG A 208 -17.13 -31.97 -1.15
C ARG A 208 -16.34 -33.28 -1.05
N GLU A 209 -15.27 -33.35 -1.80
CA GLU A 209 -14.29 -34.42 -1.75
C GLU A 209 -12.87 -33.80 -1.75
N ALA A 210 -12.07 -34.10 -0.73
CA ALA A 210 -10.70 -33.63 -0.62
C ALA A 210 -9.77 -34.33 -1.63
N GLY A 211 -8.67 -33.70 -1.95
CA GLY A 211 -7.64 -34.26 -2.83
C GLY A 211 -6.24 -33.86 -2.38
N GLU A 212 -5.24 -34.59 -2.87
CA GLU A 212 -3.84 -34.48 -2.48
C GLU A 212 -3.27 -33.03 -2.64
N ALA A 213 -3.69 -32.32 -3.70
CA ALA A 213 -3.20 -30.98 -3.99
C ALA A 213 -3.75 -29.89 -3.03
N ASP A 214 -4.82 -30.17 -2.28
CA ASP A 214 -5.54 -29.19 -1.47
C ASP A 214 -4.68 -28.69 -0.31
N GLU A 215 -4.02 -29.64 0.41
CA GLU A 215 -3.22 -29.30 1.59
C GLU A 215 -2.12 -28.29 1.29
N SER A 216 -1.47 -28.41 0.14
CA SER A 216 -0.40 -27.48 -0.24
C SER A 216 -0.89 -26.06 -0.52
N LEU A 217 -2.15 -25.88 -0.92
CA LEU A 217 -2.79 -24.56 -1.07
C LEU A 217 -3.25 -24.06 0.30
N ILE A 218 -3.99 -24.88 1.04
CA ILE A 218 -4.58 -24.48 2.33
C ILE A 218 -3.50 -24.11 3.35
N SER A 219 -2.41 -24.87 3.42
CA SER A 219 -1.30 -24.60 4.33
C SER A 219 -0.59 -23.25 4.03
N MET A 220 -0.51 -22.85 2.77
CA MET A 220 0.03 -21.52 2.42
C MET A 220 -0.85 -20.38 2.88
N LEU A 221 -2.17 -20.55 2.90
CA LEU A 221 -3.12 -19.56 3.38
C LEU A 221 -3.16 -19.52 4.92
N SER A 222 -2.84 -20.64 5.58
CA SER A 222 -2.72 -20.69 7.03
C SER A 222 -1.61 -19.76 7.50
N GLY A 223 -1.95 -18.82 8.40
CA GLY A 223 -1.02 -17.82 8.90
C GLY A 223 -0.56 -16.77 7.86
N LEU A 224 -1.20 -16.68 6.69
CA LEU A 224 -0.87 -15.65 5.70
C LEU A 224 -1.04 -14.25 6.28
N ARG A 225 -2.13 -13.99 7.01
CA ARG A 225 -2.35 -12.70 7.67
C ARG A 225 -1.20 -12.35 8.62
N ASP A 226 -0.76 -13.29 9.44
CA ASP A 226 0.29 -13.04 10.43
C ASP A 226 1.64 -12.74 9.75
N ARG A 227 1.96 -13.45 8.65
CA ARG A 227 3.15 -13.16 7.83
C ARG A 227 3.05 -11.79 7.17
N TYR A 228 1.89 -11.43 6.66
CA TYR A 228 1.61 -10.11 6.08
C TYR A 228 1.74 -9.00 7.13
N GLU A 229 1.09 -9.13 8.29
CA GLU A 229 1.18 -8.18 9.41
C GLU A 229 2.63 -7.95 9.83
N ALA A 230 3.41 -9.03 9.96
CA ALA A 230 4.82 -8.92 10.33
C ALA A 230 5.68 -8.10 9.35
N GLN A 231 5.27 -8.00 8.07
CA GLN A 231 5.91 -7.12 7.09
C GLN A 231 5.37 -5.69 7.20
N MET A 232 4.05 -5.55 7.38
CA MET A 232 3.40 -4.24 7.47
C MET A 232 3.84 -3.46 8.71
N GLU A 233 4.01 -4.11 9.85
CA GLU A 233 4.56 -3.51 11.08
C GLU A 233 5.97 -2.92 10.90
N LYS A 234 6.72 -3.43 9.93
CA LYS A 234 8.04 -2.93 9.54
C LYS A 234 7.99 -1.95 8.36
N PHE A 235 6.82 -1.56 7.93
CA PHE A 235 6.59 -0.75 6.73
C PHE A 235 7.17 -1.36 5.43
N GLN A 236 7.25 -2.71 5.38
CA GLN A 236 7.74 -3.46 4.23
C GLN A 236 6.57 -3.83 3.31
N PHE A 237 5.91 -2.83 2.71
CA PHE A 237 4.69 -3.00 1.93
C PHE A 237 4.87 -3.95 0.74
N GLN A 238 6.00 -3.84 0.04
CA GLN A 238 6.35 -4.75 -1.06
C GLN A 238 6.39 -6.21 -0.58
N ASN A 239 7.06 -6.47 0.54
CA ASN A 239 7.17 -7.83 1.10
C ASN A 239 5.82 -8.36 1.58
N GLY A 240 4.96 -7.48 2.15
CA GLY A 240 3.58 -7.85 2.51
C GLY A 240 2.78 -8.28 1.28
N LEU A 241 2.88 -7.53 0.18
CA LEU A 241 2.27 -7.91 -1.09
C LEU A 241 2.86 -9.20 -1.67
N ASP A 242 4.17 -9.44 -1.53
CA ASP A 242 4.80 -10.70 -1.94
C ASP A 242 4.17 -11.92 -1.26
N GLU A 243 3.88 -11.84 0.04
CA GLU A 243 3.21 -12.95 0.75
C GLU A 243 1.83 -13.27 0.16
N ILE A 244 1.05 -12.24 -0.20
CA ILE A 244 -0.27 -12.41 -0.82
C ILE A 244 -0.11 -13.01 -2.23
N PHE A 245 0.78 -12.45 -3.05
CA PHE A 245 0.95 -12.88 -4.44
C PHE A 245 1.53 -14.28 -4.59
N LYS A 246 2.35 -14.78 -3.65
CA LYS A 246 2.75 -16.18 -3.56
C LYS A 246 1.52 -17.11 -3.46
N CYS A 247 0.52 -16.73 -2.67
CA CYS A 247 -0.71 -17.51 -2.54
C CYS A 247 -1.57 -17.46 -3.81
N ILE A 248 -1.67 -16.29 -4.45
CA ILE A 248 -2.37 -16.12 -5.75
C ILE A 248 -1.72 -16.98 -6.82
N GLN A 249 -0.40 -16.96 -6.94
CA GLN A 249 0.36 -17.77 -7.88
C GLN A 249 0.23 -19.27 -7.58
N ARG A 250 0.23 -19.65 -6.30
CA ARG A 250 -0.04 -21.05 -5.91
C ARG A 250 -1.45 -21.49 -6.31
N ALA A 251 -2.46 -20.62 -6.18
CA ALA A 251 -3.81 -20.90 -6.62
C ALA A 251 -3.92 -21.06 -8.15
N ASN A 252 -3.24 -20.22 -8.92
CA ASN A 252 -3.17 -20.40 -10.37
C ASN A 252 -2.54 -21.77 -10.74
N LYS A 253 -1.44 -22.15 -10.08
CA LYS A 253 -0.82 -23.46 -10.27
C LYS A 253 -1.73 -24.61 -9.84
N TYR A 254 -2.50 -24.44 -8.77
CA TYR A 254 -3.47 -25.41 -8.29
C TYR A 254 -4.58 -25.70 -9.33
N ILE A 255 -5.01 -24.69 -10.09
CA ILE A 255 -5.94 -24.92 -11.21
C ILE A 255 -5.32 -25.85 -12.25
N ASP A 256 -4.05 -25.67 -12.58
CA ASP A 256 -3.38 -26.48 -13.61
C ASP A 256 -3.09 -27.90 -13.10
N GLU A 257 -2.79 -28.09 -11.83
CA GLU A 257 -2.59 -29.39 -11.19
C GLU A 257 -3.89 -30.20 -11.07
N THR A 258 -4.99 -29.54 -10.68
CA THR A 258 -6.29 -30.20 -10.46
C THR A 258 -7.11 -30.38 -11.73
N MET A 259 -6.76 -29.69 -12.80
CA MET A 259 -7.43 -29.77 -14.10
C MET A 259 -8.96 -29.77 -14.02
N PRO A 260 -9.63 -28.73 -13.51
CA PRO A 260 -11.09 -28.70 -13.33
C PRO A 260 -11.88 -29.06 -14.59
N TRP A 261 -11.36 -28.73 -15.75
CA TRP A 261 -11.96 -29.09 -17.05
C TRP A 261 -11.95 -30.59 -17.37
N ALA A 262 -11.03 -31.34 -16.75
CA ALA A 262 -11.00 -32.78 -16.83
C ALA A 262 -11.99 -33.41 -15.83
N LEU A 263 -12.01 -32.92 -14.59
CA LEU A 263 -12.98 -33.36 -13.56
C LEU A 263 -14.43 -33.15 -14.01
N ALA A 264 -14.70 -32.03 -14.72
CA ALA A 264 -16.04 -31.69 -15.20
C ALA A 264 -16.61 -32.67 -16.27
N LYS A 265 -15.82 -33.59 -16.81
CA LYS A 265 -16.29 -34.53 -17.83
C LYS A 265 -17.07 -35.71 -17.24
N ASP A 266 -16.94 -35.99 -15.95
CA ASP A 266 -17.58 -37.08 -15.27
C ASP A 266 -18.38 -36.59 -14.05
N GLU A 267 -19.66 -36.88 -14.01
CA GLU A 267 -20.56 -36.55 -12.89
C GLU A 267 -20.08 -37.07 -11.54
N ALA A 268 -19.40 -38.25 -11.52
CA ALA A 268 -18.84 -38.80 -10.32
C ALA A 268 -17.79 -37.93 -9.66
N ASN A 269 -17.11 -37.07 -10.44
CA ASN A 269 -16.10 -36.15 -9.95
C ASN A 269 -16.66 -34.77 -9.50
N LYS A 270 -17.98 -34.57 -9.57
CA LYS A 270 -18.60 -33.30 -9.15
C LYS A 270 -18.25 -32.87 -7.71
N PRO A 271 -18.27 -33.76 -6.70
CA PRO A 271 -17.86 -33.35 -5.35
C PRO A 271 -16.40 -32.90 -5.28
N ARG A 272 -15.51 -33.57 -6.02
CA ARG A 272 -14.10 -33.16 -6.12
C ARG A 272 -13.95 -31.79 -6.83
N LEU A 273 -14.64 -31.60 -7.94
CA LEU A 273 -14.66 -30.33 -8.68
C LEU A 273 -15.18 -29.18 -7.80
N ALA A 274 -16.23 -29.44 -7.02
CA ALA A 274 -16.78 -28.46 -6.09
C ALA A 274 -15.78 -28.08 -4.99
N SER A 275 -14.99 -29.04 -4.48
CA SER A 275 -13.89 -28.74 -3.55
C SER A 275 -12.83 -27.86 -4.19
N VAL A 276 -12.41 -28.14 -5.42
CA VAL A 276 -11.44 -27.33 -6.14
C VAL A 276 -11.93 -25.89 -6.31
N MET A 277 -13.18 -25.71 -6.73
CA MET A 277 -13.76 -24.37 -6.90
C MET A 277 -13.87 -23.63 -5.57
N TYR A 278 -14.31 -24.31 -4.51
CA TYR A 278 -14.40 -23.72 -3.18
C TYR A 278 -13.03 -23.26 -2.65
N ASN A 279 -12.01 -24.08 -2.81
CA ASN A 279 -10.64 -23.76 -2.37
C ASN A 279 -10.08 -22.52 -3.10
N LEU A 280 -10.40 -22.39 -4.40
CA LEU A 280 -10.03 -21.19 -5.16
C LEU A 280 -10.79 -19.94 -4.70
N LEU A 281 -12.11 -20.06 -4.49
CA LEU A 281 -12.93 -18.92 -4.00
C LEU A 281 -12.48 -18.45 -2.63
N GLU A 282 -12.18 -19.40 -1.72
CA GLU A 282 -11.72 -19.07 -0.37
C GLU A 282 -10.32 -18.45 -0.39
N THR A 283 -9.43 -18.91 -1.26
CA THR A 283 -8.13 -18.26 -1.49
C THR A 283 -8.31 -16.83 -1.99
N ILE A 284 -9.18 -16.61 -2.98
CA ILE A 284 -9.49 -15.27 -3.51
C ILE A 284 -10.03 -14.39 -2.38
N ARG A 285 -10.97 -14.88 -1.56
CA ARG A 285 -11.52 -14.12 -0.43
C ARG A 285 -10.45 -13.64 0.53
N ILE A 286 -9.59 -14.57 1.00
CA ILE A 286 -8.53 -14.27 1.96
C ILE A 286 -7.54 -13.24 1.37
N CYS A 287 -7.04 -13.49 0.16
CA CYS A 287 -6.12 -12.58 -0.51
C CYS A 287 -6.75 -11.20 -0.75
N THR A 288 -8.02 -11.14 -1.17
CA THR A 288 -8.75 -9.90 -1.39
C THR A 288 -8.91 -9.10 -0.10
N THR A 289 -9.20 -9.76 1.03
CA THR A 289 -9.28 -9.08 2.34
C THR A 289 -7.97 -8.38 2.70
N LEU A 290 -6.83 -9.03 2.45
CA LEU A 290 -5.52 -8.46 2.72
C LEU A 290 -5.09 -7.38 1.69
N LEU A 291 -5.67 -7.39 0.49
CA LEU A 291 -5.45 -6.39 -0.55
C LEU A 291 -6.29 -5.12 -0.38
N LEU A 292 -7.28 -5.10 0.50
CA LEU A 292 -8.15 -3.92 0.74
C LEU A 292 -7.39 -2.60 0.94
N PRO A 293 -6.29 -2.53 1.68
CA PRO A 293 -5.55 -1.26 1.84
C PRO A 293 -4.90 -0.75 0.55
N PHE A 294 -4.67 -1.63 -0.43
CA PHE A 294 -3.94 -1.32 -1.66
C PHE A 294 -4.87 -1.00 -2.83
N ILE A 295 -5.90 -1.83 -3.04
CA ILE A 295 -6.82 -1.77 -4.20
C ILE A 295 -8.30 -1.85 -3.77
N PRO A 296 -8.77 -0.92 -2.92
CA PRO A 296 -10.09 -1.03 -2.28
C PRO A 296 -11.26 -1.19 -3.24
N ALA A 297 -11.35 -0.37 -4.30
CA ALA A 297 -12.46 -0.42 -5.25
C ALA A 297 -12.47 -1.71 -6.08
N SER A 298 -11.29 -2.27 -6.37
CA SER A 298 -11.18 -3.56 -7.06
C SER A 298 -11.55 -4.72 -6.13
N CYS A 299 -11.20 -4.63 -4.84
CA CYS A 299 -11.60 -5.63 -3.84
C CYS A 299 -13.12 -5.73 -3.69
N GLU A 300 -13.84 -4.61 -3.67
CA GLU A 300 -15.32 -4.60 -3.63
C GLU A 300 -15.91 -5.39 -4.82
N LYS A 301 -15.39 -5.17 -6.03
CA LYS A 301 -15.81 -5.90 -7.23
C LYS A 301 -15.50 -7.40 -7.14
N ILE A 302 -14.33 -7.77 -6.61
CA ILE A 302 -13.93 -9.16 -6.44
C ILE A 302 -14.87 -9.85 -5.43
N PHE A 303 -15.13 -9.25 -4.28
CA PHE A 303 -16.05 -9.81 -3.28
C PHE A 303 -17.45 -10.01 -3.85
N ALA A 304 -17.96 -9.05 -4.59
CA ALA A 304 -19.25 -9.18 -5.27
C ALA A 304 -19.27 -10.36 -6.26
N GLN A 305 -18.20 -10.54 -7.06
CA GLN A 305 -18.12 -11.63 -8.04
C GLN A 305 -18.06 -13.00 -7.39
N ILE A 306 -17.35 -13.16 -6.26
CA ILE A 306 -17.21 -14.45 -5.57
C ILE A 306 -18.34 -14.72 -4.56
N GLY A 307 -19.32 -13.82 -4.42
CA GLY A 307 -20.43 -13.98 -3.48
C GLY A 307 -20.03 -13.94 -2.01
N ALA A 308 -18.96 -13.20 -1.68
CA ALA A 308 -18.53 -12.98 -0.31
C ALA A 308 -19.33 -11.82 0.30
N ASP A 309 -20.11 -12.07 1.35
CA ASP A 309 -20.82 -11.05 2.09
C ASP A 309 -19.92 -10.26 3.05
N ALA A 310 -20.42 -9.16 3.60
CA ALA A 310 -19.66 -8.28 4.49
C ALA A 310 -19.13 -9.00 5.76
N ALA A 311 -19.80 -10.04 6.23
CA ALA A 311 -19.42 -10.75 7.44
C ALA A 311 -18.13 -11.56 7.27
N VAL A 312 -17.79 -11.95 6.03
CA VAL A 312 -16.58 -12.73 5.72
C VAL A 312 -15.45 -11.90 5.11
N GLN A 313 -15.66 -10.60 4.89
CA GLN A 313 -14.67 -9.66 4.37
C GLN A 313 -13.82 -9.01 5.47
N THR A 314 -14.06 -9.34 6.73
CA THR A 314 -13.42 -8.70 7.89
C THR A 314 -11.98 -9.19 8.08
N TRP A 315 -11.16 -8.34 8.70
CA TRP A 315 -9.77 -8.65 9.00
C TRP A 315 -9.59 -9.96 9.79
N ASP A 316 -10.44 -10.19 10.79
CA ASP A 316 -10.40 -11.42 11.59
C ASP A 316 -10.68 -12.67 10.76
N LYS A 317 -11.50 -12.56 9.73
CA LYS A 317 -11.81 -13.65 8.81
C LYS A 317 -10.70 -13.94 7.80
N ALA A 318 -9.75 -13.03 7.60
CA ALA A 318 -8.58 -13.28 6.74
C ALA A 318 -7.68 -14.42 7.26
N ASN A 319 -7.74 -14.76 8.54
CA ASN A 319 -6.98 -15.88 9.15
C ASN A 319 -7.82 -17.16 9.34
N VAL A 320 -9.04 -17.19 8.85
CA VAL A 320 -9.97 -18.31 8.99
C VAL A 320 -10.24 -18.93 7.64
N TRP A 321 -9.78 -20.17 7.42
CA TRP A 321 -10.13 -20.96 6.26
C TRP A 321 -11.55 -21.50 6.39
N GLY A 322 -12.31 -21.47 5.31
CA GLY A 322 -13.69 -21.98 5.29
C GLY A 322 -14.74 -20.97 5.77
N ALA A 323 -14.41 -19.68 5.81
CA ALA A 323 -15.35 -18.63 6.20
C ALA A 323 -16.36 -18.28 5.10
N LEU A 324 -16.02 -18.46 3.82
CA LEU A 324 -16.97 -18.28 2.72
C LEU A 324 -18.11 -19.30 2.82
N SER A 325 -19.32 -18.90 2.45
CA SER A 325 -20.46 -19.81 2.38
C SER A 325 -20.14 -21.05 1.52
N GLN A 326 -20.52 -22.24 2.01
CA GLN A 326 -20.34 -23.49 1.25
C GLN A 326 -21.14 -23.48 -0.06
N THR A 327 -22.23 -22.70 -0.10
CA THR A 327 -23.10 -22.48 -1.25
C THR A 327 -23.00 -21.05 -1.78
N ALA A 328 -21.80 -20.47 -1.77
CA ALA A 328 -21.58 -19.13 -2.28
C ALA A 328 -22.16 -18.97 -3.70
N CYS A 329 -22.86 -17.86 -3.92
CA CYS A 329 -23.43 -17.51 -5.21
C CYS A 329 -22.44 -16.61 -5.96
N VAL A 330 -21.84 -17.17 -6.99
CA VAL A 330 -20.80 -16.54 -7.79
C VAL A 330 -21.40 -15.92 -9.05
N HIS A 331 -20.96 -14.70 -9.37
CA HIS A 331 -21.39 -14.00 -10.57
C HIS A 331 -20.15 -13.59 -11.38
N LYS A 332 -20.01 -14.11 -12.58
CA LYS A 332 -18.99 -13.63 -13.49
C LYS A 332 -19.29 -12.19 -13.89
N GLY A 333 -18.43 -11.28 -13.46
CA GLY A 333 -18.47 -9.88 -13.86
C GLY A 333 -17.50 -9.56 -15.00
N GLU A 334 -17.30 -8.27 -15.23
CA GLU A 334 -16.22 -7.78 -16.09
C GLU A 334 -14.86 -8.12 -15.50
N ALA A 335 -13.83 -8.15 -16.36
CA ALA A 335 -12.46 -8.33 -15.91
C ALA A 335 -12.08 -7.21 -14.94
N ILE A 336 -11.58 -7.58 -13.76
CA ILE A 336 -11.17 -6.60 -12.73
C ILE A 336 -10.03 -5.73 -13.24
N PHE A 337 -9.03 -6.36 -13.87
CA PHE A 337 -7.91 -5.70 -14.51
C PHE A 337 -7.77 -6.25 -15.94
N PRO A 338 -8.28 -5.52 -16.95
CA PRO A 338 -8.07 -5.91 -18.34
C PRO A 338 -6.59 -5.79 -18.71
N ARG A 339 -6.11 -6.71 -19.54
CA ARG A 339 -4.73 -6.67 -20.04
C ARG A 339 -4.53 -5.44 -20.93
N ILE A 340 -3.46 -4.71 -20.66
CA ILE A 340 -3.10 -3.49 -21.38
C ILE A 340 -2.21 -3.84 -22.58
N ASP A 341 -2.55 -3.33 -23.77
CA ASP A 341 -1.63 -3.30 -24.90
C ASP A 341 -0.53 -2.26 -24.63
N ALA A 342 0.67 -2.75 -24.32
CA ALA A 342 1.75 -1.89 -23.86
C ALA A 342 2.18 -0.88 -24.95
N ALA A 343 2.27 -1.31 -26.22
CA ALA A 343 2.71 -0.43 -27.30
C ALA A 343 1.72 0.72 -27.53
N LYS A 344 0.44 0.39 -27.55
CA LYS A 344 -0.64 1.38 -27.70
C LYS A 344 -0.69 2.34 -26.50
N ALA A 345 -0.63 1.80 -25.28
CA ALA A 345 -0.70 2.61 -24.06
C ALA A 345 0.48 3.57 -23.92
N LEU A 346 1.70 3.14 -24.28
CA LEU A 346 2.88 4.00 -24.28
C LEU A 346 2.80 5.13 -25.29
N ALA A 347 2.30 4.84 -26.51
CA ALA A 347 2.10 5.86 -27.53
C ALA A 347 1.10 6.93 -27.06
N GLU A 348 -0.05 6.53 -26.51
CA GLU A 348 -1.06 7.43 -25.98
C GLU A 348 -0.55 8.27 -24.80
N LEU A 349 0.27 7.69 -23.90
CA LEU A 349 0.89 8.45 -22.81
C LEU A 349 1.87 9.50 -23.33
N ALA A 350 2.68 9.16 -24.34
CA ALA A 350 3.62 10.10 -24.94
C ALA A 350 2.90 11.29 -25.61
N GLU A 351 1.73 11.06 -26.22
CA GLU A 351 0.89 12.13 -26.78
C GLU A 351 0.35 13.06 -25.68
N LEU A 352 -0.21 12.49 -24.59
CA LEU A 352 -0.73 13.24 -23.45
C LEU A 352 0.36 14.08 -22.76
N GLU A 353 1.55 13.52 -22.56
CA GLU A 353 2.70 14.23 -21.99
C GLU A 353 3.19 15.38 -22.91
N ALA A 354 3.10 15.19 -24.25
CA ALA A 354 3.45 16.24 -25.22
C ALA A 354 2.43 17.39 -25.23
N GLU A 355 1.15 17.10 -25.00
CA GLU A 355 0.10 18.11 -24.87
C GLU A 355 0.24 18.97 -23.61
N GLN A 356 0.64 18.39 -22.49
CA GLN A 356 0.90 19.13 -21.25
C GLN A 356 2.11 20.07 -21.33
N LYS A 357 3.04 19.82 -22.23
CA LYS A 357 4.23 20.66 -22.42
C LYS A 357 3.98 21.89 -23.32
N LYS A 358 2.80 21.99 -23.93
CA LYS A 358 2.37 23.14 -24.74
C LYS A 358 1.66 24.20 -23.89
#